data_56f486268b06494458cf78c80d2b4f9d
#
_entry.id   56f486268b06494458cf78c80d2b4f9d
#
_cell.length_a   1.000
_cell.length_b   1.000
_cell.length_c   1.000
_cell.angle_alpha   90.00
_cell.angle_beta   90.00
_cell.angle_gamma   90.00
#
_symmetry.space_group_name_H-M   'P 1'
#
loop_
_entity.id
_entity.type
_entity.pdbx_description
1 polymer ?
#
loop_
_entity_poly.entity_id
_entity_poly.type
_entity_poly.pdbx_seq_one_letter_code
_entity_poly.pdbx_strand_id
1 'polypeptide(L)'
;MRDLTVDLLNELCTYDKETGKLYWKAARQGVTVGKEIGTVDTNGYRVLTINRKMYKTHRIVFLMHKGYLPAILDHIDGDGLNNRLENLRPASYNQNQHNRKLNNNNKTGFKGVSYIKATNKFRALINHQHKAIYLGQYATPEEADKVVRAAREELHGNFANHGDQ
;
A
#
# COMPACT_ATOMS: atom_id res chain seq x y z
N MET A 1 -16.87 -1.79 26.61
CA MET A 1 -16.05 -0.96 25.68
C MET A 1 -16.84 -0.87 24.39
N ARG A 2 -17.16 0.34 23.87
CA ARG A 2 -17.93 0.43 22.62
C ARG A 2 -17.09 -0.11 21.47
N ASP A 3 -17.64 -1.01 20.68
CA ASP A 3 -17.01 -1.49 19.46
C ASP A 3 -16.85 -0.36 18.45
N LEU A 4 -15.87 -0.50 17.54
CA LEU A 4 -15.63 0.45 16.49
C LEU A 4 -16.74 0.33 15.43
N THR A 5 -17.71 1.22 15.48
CA THR A 5 -18.84 1.27 14.53
C THR A 5 -18.74 2.48 13.61
N VAL A 6 -19.40 2.42 12.46
CA VAL A 6 -19.48 3.56 11.53
C VAL A 6 -20.11 4.78 12.20
N ASP A 7 -21.16 4.59 13.01
CA ASP A 7 -21.83 5.66 13.73
C ASP A 7 -20.89 6.36 14.71
N LEU A 8 -20.16 5.58 15.53
CA LEU A 8 -19.15 6.13 16.43
C LEU A 8 -18.09 6.94 15.70
N LEU A 9 -17.62 6.44 14.55
CA LEU A 9 -16.60 7.14 13.76
C LEU A 9 -17.14 8.45 13.18
N ASN A 10 -18.39 8.47 12.69
CA ASN A 10 -19.06 9.67 12.19
C ASN A 10 -19.35 10.70 13.29
N GLU A 11 -19.54 10.25 14.55
CA GLU A 11 -19.64 11.14 15.70
C GLU A 11 -18.28 11.78 16.04
N LEU A 12 -17.18 11.01 15.94
CA LEU A 12 -15.85 11.43 16.38
C LEU A 12 -15.06 12.21 15.32
N CYS A 13 -15.23 11.87 14.05
CA CYS A 13 -14.33 12.29 12.98
C CYS A 13 -15.09 12.86 11.78
N THR A 14 -14.43 13.81 11.08
CA THR A 14 -14.80 14.25 9.74
C THR A 14 -13.69 13.82 8.77
N TYR A 15 -14.09 13.26 7.64
CA TYR A 15 -13.18 12.87 6.56
C TYR A 15 -13.16 13.95 5.45
N ASP A 16 -11.97 14.34 5.06
CA ASP A 16 -11.74 15.20 3.90
C ASP A 16 -11.35 14.32 2.70
N LYS A 17 -12.22 14.26 1.71
CA LYS A 17 -12.04 13.42 0.51
C LYS A 17 -10.89 13.89 -0.39
N GLU A 18 -10.61 15.20 -0.43
CA GLU A 18 -9.59 15.80 -1.30
C GLU A 18 -8.17 15.50 -0.78
N THR A 19 -8.01 15.45 0.53
CA THR A 19 -6.71 15.20 1.17
C THR A 19 -6.55 13.79 1.71
N GLY A 20 -7.63 13.02 1.87
CA GLY A 20 -7.63 11.71 2.51
C GLY A 20 -7.45 11.77 4.04
N LYS A 21 -7.60 12.94 4.65
CA LYS A 21 -7.32 13.17 6.07
C LYS A 21 -8.58 13.05 6.93
N LEU A 22 -8.37 12.68 8.20
CA LEU A 22 -9.39 12.69 9.23
C LEU A 22 -9.14 13.85 10.21
N TYR A 23 -10.21 14.49 10.64
CA TYR A 23 -10.19 15.58 11.61
C TYR A 23 -11.14 15.28 12.76
N TRP A 24 -10.78 15.73 13.99
CA TRP A 24 -11.64 15.59 15.14
C TRP A 24 -12.87 16.49 15.01
N LYS A 25 -14.05 15.89 15.13
CA LYS A 25 -15.36 16.57 15.08
C LYS A 25 -15.87 16.99 16.46
N ALA A 26 -15.52 16.21 17.50
CA ALA A 26 -15.97 16.45 18.86
C ALA A 26 -14.80 16.75 19.80
N ALA A 27 -15.01 17.72 20.70
CA ALA A 27 -14.06 18.02 21.77
C ALA A 27 -14.09 16.91 22.84
N ARG A 28 -12.90 16.49 23.29
CA ARG A 28 -12.70 15.59 24.40
C ARG A 28 -11.34 15.83 25.04
N GLN A 29 -11.09 15.26 26.21
CA GLN A 29 -9.82 15.49 26.93
C GLN A 29 -8.60 15.23 26.01
N GLY A 30 -7.74 16.23 25.86
CA GLY A 30 -6.54 16.17 25.02
C GLY A 30 -6.78 16.24 23.50
N VAL A 31 -8.00 16.55 23.06
CA VAL A 31 -8.38 16.62 21.64
C VAL A 31 -8.90 18.00 21.28
N THR A 32 -8.32 18.59 20.24
CA THR A 32 -8.76 19.86 19.66
C THR A 32 -9.62 19.57 18.43
N VAL A 33 -10.84 20.13 18.38
CA VAL A 33 -11.73 20.06 17.20
C VAL A 33 -11.04 20.68 15.99
N GLY A 34 -11.20 20.07 14.82
CA GLY A 34 -10.57 20.53 13.58
C GLY A 34 -9.09 20.19 13.45
N LYS A 35 -8.45 19.58 14.47
CA LYS A 35 -7.08 19.08 14.36
C LYS A 35 -7.06 17.75 13.58
N GLU A 36 -6.08 17.60 12.68
CA GLU A 36 -5.83 16.35 11.97
C GLU A 36 -5.56 15.21 12.95
N ILE A 37 -6.19 14.07 12.71
CA ILE A 37 -6.14 12.91 13.58
C ILE A 37 -4.92 12.05 13.27
N GLY A 38 -4.24 11.61 14.34
CA GLY A 38 -3.21 10.60 14.29
C GLY A 38 -1.81 11.11 14.03
N THR A 39 -0.86 10.20 14.16
CA THR A 39 0.58 10.39 13.95
C THR A 39 1.09 9.37 12.94
N VAL A 40 2.22 9.63 12.30
CA VAL A 40 2.85 8.69 11.39
C VAL A 40 3.67 7.68 12.21
N ASP A 41 3.44 6.38 11.95
CA ASP A 41 4.21 5.30 12.57
C ASP A 41 5.54 5.04 11.83
N THR A 42 6.38 4.17 12.39
CA THR A 42 7.69 3.80 11.81
C THR A 42 7.60 3.08 10.47
N ASN A 43 6.42 2.59 10.10
CA ASN A 43 6.17 1.92 8.83
C ASN A 43 5.59 2.86 7.75
N GLY A 44 5.49 4.17 8.04
CA GLY A 44 4.97 5.17 7.11
C GLY A 44 3.44 5.22 7.02
N TYR A 45 2.72 4.66 8.00
CA TYR A 45 1.26 4.76 8.06
C TYR A 45 0.82 5.78 9.11
N ARG A 46 -0.26 6.50 8.80
CA ARG A 46 -0.92 7.30 9.83
C ARG A 46 -1.77 6.41 10.73
N VAL A 47 -1.57 6.53 12.04
CA VAL A 47 -2.26 5.76 13.09
C VAL A 47 -2.96 6.67 14.08
N LEU A 48 -4.07 6.21 14.63
CA LEU A 48 -4.82 6.92 15.68
C LEU A 48 -5.28 5.96 16.77
N THR A 49 -5.56 6.50 17.94
CA THR A 49 -6.03 5.72 19.09
C THR A 49 -7.49 6.09 19.41
N ILE A 50 -8.37 5.09 19.39
CA ILE A 50 -9.76 5.19 19.83
C ILE A 50 -9.98 4.15 20.91
N ASN A 51 -10.54 4.54 22.05
CA ASN A 51 -10.84 3.64 23.17
C ASN A 51 -9.63 2.79 23.62
N ARG A 52 -8.43 3.39 23.69
CA ARG A 52 -7.14 2.76 24.03
C ARG A 52 -6.64 1.70 23.05
N LYS A 53 -7.25 1.61 21.85
CA LYS A 53 -6.83 0.71 20.79
C LYS A 53 -6.35 1.50 19.59
N MET A 54 -5.20 1.12 19.05
CA MET A 54 -4.59 1.77 17.90
C MET A 54 -5.15 1.21 16.59
N TYR A 55 -5.43 2.10 15.65
CA TYR A 55 -5.95 1.79 14.32
C TYR A 55 -5.17 2.54 13.26
N LYS A 56 -4.99 1.94 12.11
CA LYS A 56 -4.47 2.64 10.92
C LYS A 56 -5.56 3.50 10.30
N THR A 57 -5.24 4.75 9.95
CA THR A 57 -6.21 5.73 9.43
C THR A 57 -6.92 5.25 8.16
N HIS A 58 -6.19 4.64 7.20
CA HIS A 58 -6.81 4.11 5.98
C HIS A 58 -7.92 3.08 6.27
N ARG A 59 -7.75 2.25 7.32
CA ARG A 59 -8.78 1.28 7.72
C ARG A 59 -10.02 1.96 8.30
N ILE A 60 -9.83 3.06 9.05
CA ILE A 60 -10.95 3.87 9.56
C ILE A 60 -11.69 4.53 8.39
N VAL A 61 -10.98 5.17 7.48
CA VAL A 61 -11.58 5.80 6.28
C VAL A 61 -12.37 4.77 5.48
N PHE A 62 -11.80 3.60 5.23
CA PHE A 62 -12.48 2.54 4.48
C PHE A 62 -13.74 2.04 5.20
N LEU A 63 -13.65 1.80 6.52
CA LEU A 63 -14.80 1.37 7.33
C LEU A 63 -15.94 2.40 7.31
N MET A 64 -15.61 3.69 7.48
CA MET A 64 -16.61 4.78 7.46
C MET A 64 -17.41 4.82 6.17
N HIS A 65 -16.78 4.53 5.01
CA HIS A 65 -17.40 4.68 3.71
C HIS A 65 -17.97 3.38 3.11
N LYS A 66 -17.39 2.24 3.47
CA LYS A 66 -17.78 0.93 2.91
C LYS A 66 -18.58 0.08 3.89
N GLY A 67 -18.59 0.42 5.19
CA GLY A 67 -19.33 -0.30 6.22
C GLY A 67 -18.72 -1.64 6.65
N TYR A 68 -17.58 -2.03 6.06
CA TYR A 68 -16.85 -3.26 6.41
C TYR A 68 -15.35 -3.06 6.33
N LEU A 69 -14.58 -4.01 6.90
CA LEU A 69 -13.13 -4.03 6.81
C LEU A 69 -12.65 -5.31 6.13
N PRO A 70 -11.92 -5.21 5.00
CA PRO A 70 -11.25 -6.37 4.41
C PRO A 70 -10.08 -6.83 5.29
N ALA A 71 -9.67 -8.10 5.13
CA ALA A 71 -8.50 -8.64 5.82
C ALA A 71 -7.25 -7.81 5.49
N ILE A 72 -7.02 -7.53 4.22
CA ILE A 72 -5.93 -6.67 3.72
C ILE A 72 -6.53 -5.51 2.93
N LEU A 73 -6.06 -4.31 3.22
CA LEU A 73 -6.38 -3.07 2.51
C LEU A 73 -5.06 -2.50 1.98
N ASP A 74 -5.00 -2.28 0.68
CA ASP A 74 -3.82 -1.85 -0.07
C ASP A 74 -3.97 -0.39 -0.53
N HIS A 75 -2.86 0.36 -0.58
CA HIS A 75 -2.79 1.68 -1.21
C HIS A 75 -2.34 1.49 -2.66
N ILE A 76 -3.16 1.91 -3.62
CA ILE A 76 -2.91 1.70 -5.06
C ILE A 76 -1.55 2.30 -5.49
N ASP A 77 -1.23 3.49 -5.00
CA ASP A 77 0.03 4.21 -5.28
C ASP A 77 1.21 3.77 -4.39
N GLY A 78 0.98 2.86 -3.43
CA GLY A 78 2.00 2.42 -2.47
C GLY A 78 2.40 3.48 -1.43
N ASP A 79 1.71 4.63 -1.34
CA ASP A 79 1.91 5.64 -0.30
C ASP A 79 0.95 5.39 0.88
N GLY A 80 1.50 4.95 2.02
CA GLY A 80 0.74 4.69 3.26
C GLY A 80 0.10 5.93 3.89
N LEU A 81 0.40 7.13 3.41
CA LEU A 81 -0.17 8.40 3.87
C LEU A 81 -1.29 8.92 2.98
N ASN A 82 -1.39 8.46 1.73
CA ASN A 82 -2.49 8.81 0.82
C ASN A 82 -3.74 7.97 1.11
N ASN A 83 -4.51 8.41 2.11
CA ASN A 83 -5.71 7.71 2.57
C ASN A 83 -6.98 8.16 1.83
N ARG A 84 -6.88 8.71 0.62
CA ARG A 84 -8.06 8.95 -0.22
C ARG A 84 -8.76 7.63 -0.51
N LEU A 85 -10.09 7.62 -0.40
CA LEU A 85 -10.87 6.39 -0.55
C LEU A 85 -10.65 5.71 -1.91
N GLU A 86 -10.48 6.49 -2.97
CA GLU A 86 -10.18 6.03 -4.34
C GLU A 86 -8.81 5.36 -4.47
N ASN A 87 -7.87 5.68 -3.56
CA ASN A 87 -6.55 5.06 -3.49
C ASN A 87 -6.53 3.77 -2.63
N LEU A 88 -7.65 3.42 -2.01
CA LEU A 88 -7.75 2.27 -1.11
C LEU A 88 -8.53 1.13 -1.77
N ARG A 89 -7.94 -0.06 -1.83
CA ARG A 89 -8.59 -1.25 -2.39
C ARG A 89 -8.43 -2.48 -1.50
N PRO A 90 -9.46 -3.35 -1.40
CA PRO A 90 -9.29 -4.68 -0.84
C PRO A 90 -8.27 -5.47 -1.67
N ALA A 91 -7.45 -6.25 -0.99
CA ALA A 91 -6.43 -7.07 -1.64
C ALA A 91 -6.31 -8.44 -0.94
N SER A 92 -5.86 -9.44 -1.68
CA SER A 92 -5.30 -10.65 -1.10
C SER A 92 -3.87 -10.42 -0.65
N TYR A 93 -3.30 -11.35 0.14
CA TYR A 93 -1.90 -11.29 0.53
C TYR A 93 -0.96 -11.20 -0.68
N ASN A 94 -1.20 -12.04 -1.70
CA ASN A 94 -0.39 -12.07 -2.92
C ASN A 94 -0.48 -10.76 -3.71
N GLN A 95 -1.68 -10.21 -3.88
CA GLN A 95 -1.90 -8.93 -4.55
C GLN A 95 -1.17 -7.78 -3.84
N ASN A 96 -1.24 -7.72 -2.52
CA ASN A 96 -0.53 -6.72 -1.74
C ASN A 96 1.01 -6.87 -1.88
N GLN A 97 1.53 -8.11 -1.97
CA GLN A 97 2.95 -8.33 -2.25
C GLN A 97 3.36 -7.88 -3.67
N HIS A 98 2.47 -8.01 -4.65
CA HIS A 98 2.72 -7.54 -6.02
C HIS A 98 2.87 -6.01 -6.07
N ASN A 99 2.09 -5.27 -5.26
CA ASN A 99 2.12 -3.80 -5.20
C ASN A 99 3.31 -3.22 -4.40
N ARG A 100 4.20 -4.03 -3.84
CA ARG A 100 5.36 -3.53 -3.08
C ARG A 100 6.29 -2.69 -3.96
N LYS A 101 6.83 -1.63 -3.38
CA LYS A 101 7.88 -0.79 -3.97
C LYS A 101 9.15 -1.60 -4.26
N LEU A 102 10.05 -1.01 -5.05
CA LEU A 102 11.38 -1.55 -5.27
C LEU A 102 12.10 -1.72 -3.93
N ASN A 103 12.79 -2.86 -3.76
CA ASN A 103 13.56 -3.12 -2.55
C ASN A 103 14.80 -2.21 -2.53
N ASN A 104 15.10 -1.59 -1.39
CA ASN A 104 16.28 -0.73 -1.20
C ASN A 104 17.61 -1.45 -1.49
N ASN A 105 17.67 -2.78 -1.40
CA ASN A 105 18.83 -3.58 -1.73
C ASN A 105 18.95 -3.90 -3.24
N ASN A 106 18.01 -3.44 -4.07
CA ASN A 106 18.07 -3.64 -5.50
C ASN A 106 19.22 -2.79 -6.11
N LYS A 107 20.15 -3.47 -6.78
CA LYS A 107 21.34 -2.84 -7.39
C LYS A 107 21.16 -2.49 -8.86
N THR A 108 20.11 -3.00 -9.51
CA THR A 108 19.87 -2.78 -10.94
C THR A 108 18.97 -1.59 -11.21
N GLY A 109 18.26 -1.10 -10.18
CA GLY A 109 17.20 -0.09 -10.34
C GLY A 109 15.87 -0.64 -10.87
N PHE A 110 15.82 -1.91 -11.26
CA PHE A 110 14.65 -2.53 -11.88
C PHE A 110 14.10 -3.68 -11.03
N LYS A 111 12.80 -3.66 -10.78
CA LYS A 111 12.11 -4.68 -10.00
C LYS A 111 12.01 -5.99 -10.79
N GLY A 112 12.51 -7.09 -10.21
CA GLY A 112 12.54 -8.40 -10.86
C GLY A 112 13.76 -8.65 -11.74
N VAL A 113 14.70 -7.69 -11.82
CA VAL A 113 15.96 -7.82 -12.55
C VAL A 113 17.13 -7.97 -11.58
N SER A 114 18.03 -8.89 -11.87
CA SER A 114 19.27 -9.11 -11.10
C SER A 114 20.45 -9.44 -11.99
N TYR A 115 21.62 -8.89 -11.63
CA TYR A 115 22.86 -9.16 -12.36
C TYR A 115 23.44 -10.52 -12.00
N ILE A 116 23.88 -11.30 -13.01
CA ILE A 116 24.52 -12.59 -12.86
C ILE A 116 25.99 -12.47 -13.24
N LYS A 117 26.88 -12.41 -12.25
CA LYS A 117 28.32 -12.22 -12.43
C LYS A 117 28.95 -13.33 -13.30
N ALA A 118 28.50 -14.57 -13.17
CA ALA A 118 29.06 -15.70 -13.90
C ALA A 118 28.88 -15.63 -15.43
N THR A 119 27.79 -15.01 -15.89
CA THR A 119 27.47 -14.89 -17.32
C THR A 119 27.59 -13.47 -17.84
N ASN A 120 27.89 -12.51 -16.96
CA ASN A 120 27.88 -11.06 -17.27
C ASN A 120 26.55 -10.60 -17.91
N LYS A 121 25.40 -11.16 -17.43
CA LYS A 121 24.07 -10.89 -17.95
C LYS A 121 23.11 -10.50 -16.84
N PHE A 122 21.96 -9.96 -17.25
CA PHE A 122 20.85 -9.58 -16.37
C PHE A 122 19.73 -10.61 -16.46
N ARG A 123 19.39 -11.20 -15.32
CA ARG A 123 18.32 -12.18 -15.19
C ARG A 123 16.99 -11.50 -14.90
N ALA A 124 15.96 -11.84 -15.67
CA ALA A 124 14.59 -11.45 -15.47
C ALA A 124 13.80 -12.55 -14.74
N LEU A 125 13.16 -12.19 -13.63
CA LEU A 125 12.31 -13.07 -12.82
C LEU A 125 11.04 -12.33 -12.40
N ILE A 126 9.93 -13.07 -12.35
CA ILE A 126 8.69 -12.59 -11.73
C ILE A 126 8.14 -13.66 -10.78
N ASN A 127 7.61 -13.22 -9.63
CA ASN A 127 6.93 -14.10 -8.70
C ASN A 127 5.42 -14.04 -8.96
N HIS A 128 4.81 -15.20 -9.19
CA HIS A 128 3.37 -15.37 -9.35
C HIS A 128 2.91 -16.63 -8.64
N GLN A 129 1.85 -16.57 -7.83
CA GLN A 129 1.28 -17.69 -7.09
C GLN A 129 2.34 -18.52 -6.33
N HIS A 130 3.20 -17.85 -5.57
CA HIS A 130 4.31 -18.43 -4.79
C HIS A 130 5.40 -19.13 -5.64
N LYS A 131 5.40 -18.98 -6.95
CA LYS A 131 6.43 -19.52 -7.85
C LYS A 131 7.22 -18.40 -8.49
N ALA A 132 8.53 -18.58 -8.60
CA ALA A 132 9.40 -17.72 -9.39
C ALA A 132 9.39 -18.21 -10.85
N ILE A 133 8.95 -17.34 -11.77
CA ILE A 133 8.93 -17.62 -13.20
C ILE A 133 10.18 -16.96 -13.79
N TYR A 134 11.01 -17.75 -14.42
CA TYR A 134 12.20 -17.30 -15.14
C TYR A 134 11.81 -16.81 -16.53
N LEU A 135 12.17 -15.55 -16.85
CA LEU A 135 11.82 -14.88 -18.10
C LEU A 135 12.99 -14.71 -19.08
N GLY A 136 14.20 -15.15 -18.66
CA GLY A 136 15.38 -15.13 -19.51
C GLY A 136 16.57 -14.36 -18.93
N GLN A 137 17.65 -14.29 -19.74
CA GLN A 137 18.84 -13.48 -19.48
C GLN A 137 19.10 -12.55 -20.66
N TYR A 138 19.45 -11.31 -20.35
CA TYR A 138 19.59 -10.21 -21.31
C TYR A 138 20.95 -9.53 -21.17
N ALA A 139 21.38 -8.84 -22.22
CA ALA A 139 22.66 -8.13 -22.22
C ALA A 139 22.61 -6.87 -21.33
N THR A 140 21.44 -6.21 -21.27
CA THR A 140 21.24 -4.99 -20.50
C THR A 140 20.13 -5.14 -19.47
N PRO A 141 20.14 -4.37 -18.37
CA PRO A 141 19.07 -4.40 -17.38
C PRO A 141 17.75 -3.84 -17.93
N GLU A 142 17.80 -2.90 -18.89
CA GLU A 142 16.64 -2.32 -19.55
C GLU A 142 15.89 -3.36 -20.41
N GLU A 143 16.61 -4.20 -21.16
CA GLU A 143 16.01 -5.32 -21.90
C GLU A 143 15.32 -6.30 -20.96
N ALA A 144 15.96 -6.65 -19.86
CA ALA A 144 15.40 -7.53 -18.84
C ALA A 144 14.14 -6.90 -18.19
N ASP A 145 14.16 -5.59 -17.87
CA ASP A 145 13.04 -4.88 -17.28
C ASP A 145 11.83 -4.82 -18.22
N LYS A 146 12.05 -4.57 -19.51
CA LYS A 146 10.97 -4.55 -20.50
C LYS A 146 10.17 -5.86 -20.49
N VAL A 147 10.84 -6.99 -20.42
CA VAL A 147 10.19 -8.31 -20.37
C VAL A 147 9.48 -8.55 -19.02
N VAL A 148 10.11 -8.14 -17.91
CA VAL A 148 9.50 -8.25 -16.58
C VAL A 148 8.26 -7.37 -16.47
N ARG A 149 8.26 -6.15 -17.04
CA ARG A 149 7.09 -5.24 -17.04
C ARG A 149 5.92 -5.88 -17.79
N ALA A 150 6.14 -6.37 -19.02
CA ALA A 150 5.11 -7.04 -19.80
C ALA A 150 4.50 -8.25 -19.05
N ALA A 151 5.34 -9.13 -18.51
CA ALA A 151 4.88 -10.27 -17.73
C ALA A 151 4.13 -9.84 -16.45
N ARG A 152 4.53 -8.70 -15.82
CA ARG A 152 3.87 -8.19 -14.62
C ARG A 152 2.49 -7.62 -14.94
N GLU A 153 2.32 -6.92 -16.04
CA GLU A 153 1.02 -6.43 -16.49
C GLU A 153 0.07 -7.59 -16.77
N GLU A 154 0.53 -8.63 -17.45
CA GLU A 154 -0.25 -9.82 -17.75
C GLU A 154 -0.64 -10.61 -16.48
N LEU A 155 0.32 -10.88 -15.58
CA LEU A 155 0.11 -11.79 -14.44
C LEU A 155 -0.47 -11.10 -13.20
N HIS A 156 -0.18 -9.81 -12.98
CA HIS A 156 -0.61 -9.08 -11.80
C HIS A 156 -1.76 -8.11 -12.07
N GLY A 157 -2.05 -7.78 -13.34
CA GLY A 157 -3.15 -6.90 -13.76
C GLY A 157 -3.13 -5.57 -12.99
N ASN A 158 -4.26 -5.19 -12.42
CA ASN A 158 -4.41 -3.93 -11.66
C ASN A 158 -3.48 -3.79 -10.44
N PHE A 159 -2.79 -4.87 -10.02
CA PHE A 159 -1.78 -4.87 -8.96
C PHE A 159 -0.35 -4.82 -9.50
N ALA A 160 -0.16 -4.63 -10.80
CA ALA A 160 1.16 -4.45 -11.39
C ALA A 160 1.80 -3.15 -10.89
N ASN A 161 2.93 -3.27 -10.18
CA ASN A 161 3.73 -2.14 -9.70
C ASN A 161 5.16 -2.32 -10.19
N HIS A 162 5.63 -1.41 -11.03
CA HIS A 162 6.95 -1.49 -11.67
C HIS A 162 8.09 -1.03 -10.76
N GLY A 163 7.77 -0.36 -9.66
CA GLY A 163 8.75 0.16 -8.72
C GLY A 163 9.30 1.53 -9.10
N ASP A 164 8.64 2.25 -9.99
CA ASP A 164 9.05 3.58 -10.48
C ASP A 164 8.66 4.72 -9.52
N GLN A 165 8.14 4.39 -8.30
CA GLN A 165 7.63 5.35 -7.29
C GLN A 165 8.65 5.60 -6.19
#